data_d4f0ab7c2d4b71ea091a4b9c7209e04a
#
_entry.id   d4f0ab7c2d4b71ea091a4b9c7209e04a
#
_cell.length_a   1.000
_cell.length_b   1.000
_cell.length_c   1.000
_cell.angle_alpha   90.00
_cell.angle_beta   90.00
_cell.angle_gamma   90.00
#
_symmetry.space_group_name_H-M   'P 1'
#
loop_
_entity.id
_entity.type
_entity.pdbx_description
1 polymer ?
#
loop_
_entity_poly.entity_id
_entity_poly.type
_entity_poly.pdbx_seq_one_letter_code
_entity_poly.pdbx_strand_id
1 'polypeptide(L)'
;MKRRNILQAAAALPVASIFTTAFAFDGPELYAGEKALYAEAEKEGLVVSFDTGPEWANWKSLFRDFKKRYPEVELTYNDLGSAATVVALDKTRRRPQADTAYYFAASAVDAVKKDVVAPFKPVNFDKLPAVFRETEGRWFTIHTLNIAFLVNKKLVKNTPTGWGDLLKPEYKNTVVYLDPRTTGVGQVLAFAAAYANGGSVDDVKPGIDYLGKLHAAGNVLRVEGTTPYAKFLKGEIPVWIGYENDGLKAKHVDGMGDAVEVVIPKEASVAAPYAISLVKGGPNPNSGKLWLNFIMSEAGQALFAQGFVRPSVPGIVLGADVAAKMPAAPQLRPLDVVKASAAKAEVDKLWAASVLTK
;
A
#
# COMPACT_ATOMS: atom_id res chain seq x y z
N MET A 1 -83.35 -31.95 -26.15
CA MET A 1 -82.41 -30.91 -25.65
C MET A 1 -81.31 -31.62 -24.87
N LYS A 2 -80.12 -31.73 -25.45
CA LYS A 2 -78.96 -32.41 -24.84
C LYS A 2 -77.97 -31.34 -24.30
N ARG A 3 -77.76 -31.31 -22.97
CA ARG A 3 -76.70 -30.48 -22.33
C ARG A 3 -75.33 -31.14 -22.48
N ARG A 4 -74.38 -30.49 -23.11
CA ARG A 4 -72.96 -30.90 -23.18
C ARG A 4 -72.22 -30.33 -21.99
N ASN A 5 -71.71 -31.20 -21.19
CA ASN A 5 -70.76 -30.84 -20.15
C ASN A 5 -69.34 -30.68 -20.79
N ILE A 6 -68.76 -29.51 -20.63
CA ILE A 6 -67.36 -29.22 -21.00
C ILE A 6 -66.52 -29.39 -19.76
N LEU A 7 -65.67 -30.39 -19.73
CA LEU A 7 -64.60 -30.57 -18.72
C LEU A 7 -63.47 -29.63 -19.12
N GLN A 8 -63.19 -28.66 -18.26
CA GLN A 8 -61.96 -27.86 -18.34
C GLN A 8 -60.82 -28.65 -17.65
N ALA A 9 -59.83 -29.10 -18.46
CA ALA A 9 -58.60 -29.64 -17.97
C ALA A 9 -57.63 -28.48 -17.64
N ALA A 10 -57.34 -28.28 -16.35
CA ALA A 10 -56.32 -27.37 -15.91
C ALA A 10 -54.91 -28.00 -16.14
N ALA A 11 -54.19 -27.49 -17.11
CA ALA A 11 -52.79 -27.86 -17.32
C ALA A 11 -51.91 -27.17 -16.25
N ALA A 12 -51.38 -27.92 -15.33
CA ALA A 12 -50.36 -27.45 -14.43
C ALA A 12 -49.03 -27.34 -15.21
N LEU A 13 -48.57 -26.13 -15.40
CA LEU A 13 -47.21 -25.87 -15.91
C LEU A 13 -46.19 -26.19 -14.81
N PRO A 14 -45.13 -26.94 -15.11
CA PRO A 14 -44.05 -27.13 -14.14
C PRO A 14 -43.31 -25.80 -13.96
N VAL A 15 -43.25 -25.31 -12.72
CA VAL A 15 -42.34 -24.23 -12.33
C VAL A 15 -40.92 -24.80 -12.43
N ALA A 16 -40.23 -24.48 -13.51
CA ALA A 16 -38.81 -24.76 -13.63
C ALA A 16 -38.11 -23.88 -12.60
N SER A 17 -37.67 -24.48 -11.50
CA SER A 17 -36.73 -23.87 -10.59
C SER A 17 -35.44 -23.61 -11.36
N ILE A 18 -35.22 -22.36 -11.73
CA ILE A 18 -33.92 -21.90 -12.26
C ILE A 18 -32.95 -22.00 -11.08
N PHE A 19 -32.25 -23.11 -10.98
CA PHE A 19 -31.02 -23.16 -10.18
C PHE A 19 -30.01 -22.25 -10.87
N THR A 20 -29.86 -21.04 -10.39
CA THR A 20 -28.67 -20.23 -10.67
C THR A 20 -27.49 -21.02 -10.13
N THR A 21 -26.78 -21.71 -11.00
CA THR A 21 -25.45 -22.21 -10.70
C THR A 21 -24.58 -21.00 -10.38
N ALA A 22 -24.36 -20.74 -9.10
CA ALA A 22 -23.33 -19.82 -8.66
C ALA A 22 -22.02 -20.27 -9.33
N PHE A 23 -21.45 -19.43 -10.16
CA PHE A 23 -20.14 -19.69 -10.76
C PHE A 23 -19.12 -19.62 -9.62
N ALA A 24 -18.85 -20.78 -9.02
CA ALA A 24 -17.72 -20.89 -8.09
C ALA A 24 -16.43 -20.75 -8.91
N PHE A 25 -15.47 -19.97 -8.39
CA PHE A 25 -14.14 -19.91 -9.01
C PHE A 25 -13.56 -21.34 -9.16
N ASP A 26 -12.85 -21.58 -10.25
CA ASP A 26 -12.18 -22.84 -10.50
C ASP A 26 -10.96 -23.00 -9.56
N GLY A 27 -10.88 -24.11 -8.84
CA GLY A 27 -9.74 -24.47 -8.02
C GLY A 27 -10.02 -24.62 -6.53
N PRO A 28 -8.97 -24.94 -5.73
CA PRO A 28 -9.08 -25.06 -4.28
C PRO A 28 -9.30 -23.70 -3.61
N GLU A 29 -9.92 -23.70 -2.44
CA GLU A 29 -10.04 -22.52 -1.59
C GLU A 29 -8.66 -22.04 -1.12
N LEU A 30 -8.43 -20.73 -1.12
CA LEU A 30 -7.23 -20.09 -0.56
C LEU A 30 -7.28 -20.08 0.98
N TYR A 31 -8.48 -20.14 1.53
CA TYR A 31 -8.75 -20.19 2.97
C TYR A 31 -10.13 -20.81 3.21
N ALA A 32 -10.33 -21.38 4.38
CA ALA A 32 -11.60 -22.01 4.74
C ALA A 32 -12.77 -21.01 4.68
N GLY A 33 -13.84 -21.39 3.97
CA GLY A 33 -15.04 -20.60 3.82
C GLY A 33 -14.98 -19.53 2.71
N GLU A 34 -13.98 -19.55 1.84
CA GLU A 34 -13.85 -18.62 0.73
C GLU A 34 -15.06 -18.67 -0.23
N LYS A 35 -15.52 -19.88 -0.59
CA LYS A 35 -16.68 -20.07 -1.49
C LYS A 35 -17.96 -19.48 -0.91
N ALA A 36 -18.19 -19.67 0.39
CA ALA A 36 -19.35 -19.12 1.07
C ALA A 36 -19.30 -17.58 1.11
N LEU A 37 -18.14 -17.01 1.39
CA LEU A 37 -17.94 -15.55 1.38
C LEU A 37 -18.08 -14.97 -0.03
N TYR A 38 -17.56 -15.66 -1.05
CA TYR A 38 -17.72 -15.22 -2.44
C TYR A 38 -19.19 -15.20 -2.86
N ALA A 39 -19.99 -16.21 -2.50
CA ALA A 39 -21.43 -16.23 -2.82
C ALA A 39 -22.21 -15.05 -2.19
N GLU A 40 -21.77 -14.54 -1.05
CA GLU A 40 -22.34 -13.31 -0.47
C GLU A 40 -21.80 -12.04 -1.14
N ALA A 41 -20.51 -12.00 -1.46
CA ALA A 41 -19.88 -10.89 -2.17
C ALA A 41 -20.40 -10.72 -3.61
N GLU A 42 -20.71 -11.83 -4.29
CA GLU A 42 -21.32 -11.82 -5.63
C GLU A 42 -22.66 -11.07 -5.64
N LYS A 43 -23.47 -11.18 -4.58
CA LYS A 43 -24.74 -10.43 -4.46
C LYS A 43 -24.51 -8.93 -4.31
N GLU A 44 -23.38 -8.52 -3.74
CA GLU A 44 -22.96 -7.11 -3.62
C GLU A 44 -22.35 -6.61 -4.95
N GLY A 45 -21.61 -7.46 -5.67
CA GLY A 45 -21.07 -7.25 -7.01
C GLY A 45 -19.97 -6.20 -7.14
N LEU A 46 -19.58 -5.55 -6.05
CA LEU A 46 -18.65 -4.43 -6.06
C LEU A 46 -17.81 -4.39 -4.77
N VAL A 47 -16.52 -4.07 -4.88
CA VAL A 47 -15.70 -3.61 -3.76
C VAL A 47 -15.06 -2.27 -4.09
N VAL A 48 -15.14 -1.32 -3.18
CA VAL A 48 -14.50 -0.01 -3.28
C VAL A 48 -13.32 0.06 -2.31
N SER A 49 -12.09 0.15 -2.85
CA SER A 49 -10.86 0.19 -2.07
C SER A 49 -10.20 1.57 -2.16
N PHE A 50 -10.16 2.30 -1.06
CA PHE A 50 -9.53 3.62 -1.03
C PHE A 50 -8.00 3.52 -0.90
N ASP A 51 -7.30 4.46 -1.55
CA ASP A 51 -5.85 4.62 -1.59
C ASP A 51 -5.11 3.38 -2.13
N THR A 52 -5.71 2.68 -3.09
CA THR A 52 -5.05 1.64 -3.88
C THR A 52 -5.01 2.06 -5.33
N GLY A 53 -3.88 1.86 -6.02
CA GLY A 53 -3.75 2.26 -7.41
C GLY A 53 -2.84 1.31 -8.18
N PRO A 54 -3.09 1.03 -9.47
CA PRO A 54 -2.37 0.00 -10.23
C PRO A 54 -0.89 0.31 -10.48
N GLU A 55 -0.48 1.58 -10.30
CA GLU A 55 0.86 2.03 -10.73
C GLU A 55 1.96 1.80 -9.68
N TRP A 56 1.59 1.43 -8.43
CA TRP A 56 2.53 1.26 -7.32
C TRP A 56 2.23 0.00 -6.48
N ALA A 57 3.19 -0.44 -5.66
CA ALA A 57 3.11 -1.62 -4.77
C ALA A 57 2.53 -2.89 -5.42
N ASN A 58 2.65 -3.02 -6.74
CA ASN A 58 2.12 -4.13 -7.54
C ASN A 58 0.60 -4.37 -7.44
N TRP A 59 -0.18 -3.35 -7.09
CA TRP A 59 -1.65 -3.46 -7.03
C TRP A 59 -2.28 -3.95 -8.33
N LYS A 60 -1.69 -3.60 -9.49
CA LYS A 60 -2.15 -4.06 -10.81
C LYS A 60 -2.25 -5.58 -10.90
N SER A 61 -1.28 -6.31 -10.34
CA SER A 61 -1.31 -7.78 -10.32
C SER A 61 -2.38 -8.30 -9.37
N LEU A 62 -2.55 -7.66 -8.20
CA LEU A 62 -3.61 -8.04 -7.26
C LEU A 62 -5.00 -7.81 -7.86
N PHE A 63 -5.24 -6.67 -8.52
CA PHE A 63 -6.52 -6.38 -9.18
C PHE A 63 -6.83 -7.38 -10.27
N ARG A 64 -5.84 -7.68 -11.14
CA ARG A 64 -5.98 -8.68 -12.22
C ARG A 64 -6.35 -10.06 -11.67
N ASP A 65 -5.63 -10.53 -10.66
CA ASP A 65 -5.79 -11.89 -10.16
C ASP A 65 -7.02 -12.01 -9.25
N PHE A 66 -7.41 -10.93 -8.54
CA PHE A 66 -8.69 -10.84 -7.86
C PHE A 66 -9.86 -10.95 -8.84
N LYS A 67 -9.87 -10.14 -9.91
CA LYS A 67 -10.91 -10.20 -10.96
C LYS A 67 -10.97 -11.56 -11.66
N LYS A 68 -9.81 -12.17 -11.92
CA LYS A 68 -9.75 -13.51 -12.49
C LYS A 68 -10.38 -14.56 -11.58
N ARG A 69 -10.16 -14.46 -10.27
CA ARG A 69 -10.66 -15.41 -9.28
C ARG A 69 -12.13 -15.18 -8.93
N TYR A 70 -12.56 -13.93 -8.88
CA TYR A 70 -13.92 -13.51 -8.49
C TYR A 70 -14.56 -12.64 -9.57
N PRO A 71 -14.92 -13.25 -10.72
CA PRO A 71 -15.34 -12.49 -11.90
C PRO A 71 -16.61 -11.66 -11.69
N GLU A 72 -17.48 -12.02 -10.75
CA GLU A 72 -18.74 -11.31 -10.49
C GLU A 72 -18.59 -10.15 -9.49
N VAL A 73 -17.39 -9.96 -8.89
CA VAL A 73 -17.11 -8.83 -8.02
C VAL A 73 -16.21 -7.84 -8.75
N GLU A 74 -16.75 -6.67 -9.04
CA GLU A 74 -16.00 -5.56 -9.62
C GLU A 74 -15.16 -4.89 -8.53
N LEU A 75 -13.96 -4.40 -8.88
CA LEU A 75 -13.10 -3.66 -7.97
C LEU A 75 -12.91 -2.24 -8.50
N THR A 76 -13.26 -1.25 -7.67
CA THR A 76 -12.97 0.15 -7.93
C THR A 76 -12.05 0.71 -6.86
N TYR A 77 -11.27 1.72 -7.24
CA TYR A 77 -10.27 2.31 -6.36
C TYR A 77 -10.16 3.82 -6.58
N ASN A 78 -9.50 4.50 -5.63
CA ASN A 78 -8.97 5.84 -5.84
C ASN A 78 -7.52 5.90 -5.31
N ASP A 79 -6.86 7.00 -5.60
CA ASP A 79 -5.48 7.29 -5.16
C ASP A 79 -5.49 8.64 -4.45
N LEU A 80 -5.68 8.61 -3.13
CA LEU A 80 -5.84 9.81 -2.30
C LEU A 80 -4.58 10.19 -1.51
N GLY A 81 -3.76 9.21 -1.18
CA GLY A 81 -2.71 9.31 -0.18
C GLY A 81 -3.23 9.10 1.25
N SER A 82 -2.36 8.53 2.10
CA SER A 82 -2.73 7.95 3.40
C SER A 82 -3.49 8.91 4.33
N ALA A 83 -3.03 10.16 4.48
CA ALA A 83 -3.69 11.14 5.35
C ALA A 83 -5.04 11.59 4.78
N ALA A 84 -5.12 11.81 3.47
CA ALA A 84 -6.35 12.23 2.80
C ALA A 84 -7.41 11.11 2.83
N THR A 85 -6.99 9.85 2.78
CA THR A 85 -7.88 8.69 2.96
C THR A 85 -8.59 8.73 4.31
N VAL A 86 -7.86 8.94 5.41
CA VAL A 86 -8.48 9.06 6.74
C VAL A 86 -9.45 10.24 6.82
N VAL A 87 -9.11 11.38 6.20
CA VAL A 87 -10.02 12.54 6.14
C VAL A 87 -11.27 12.23 5.32
N ALA A 88 -11.14 11.51 4.20
CA ALA A 88 -12.28 11.11 3.37
C ALA A 88 -13.23 10.17 4.12
N LEU A 89 -12.69 9.15 4.81
CA LEU A 89 -13.47 8.25 5.66
C LEU A 89 -14.23 9.01 6.76
N ASP A 90 -13.56 9.95 7.42
CA ASP A 90 -14.16 10.74 8.49
C ASP A 90 -15.30 11.63 7.99
N LYS A 91 -15.11 12.30 6.86
CA LYS A 91 -16.14 13.14 6.23
C LYS A 91 -17.36 12.35 5.77
N THR A 92 -17.15 11.12 5.33
CA THR A 92 -18.22 10.26 4.79
C THR A 92 -18.77 9.24 5.80
N ARG A 93 -18.39 9.31 7.08
CA ARG A 93 -18.71 8.30 8.11
C ARG A 93 -20.20 7.97 8.26
N ARG A 94 -21.11 8.91 7.95
CA ARG A 94 -22.57 8.70 8.00
C ARG A 94 -23.10 7.95 6.77
N ARG A 95 -22.38 7.99 5.66
CA ARG A 95 -22.64 7.30 4.41
C ARG A 95 -21.31 6.92 3.78
N PRO A 96 -20.67 5.85 4.25
CA PRO A 96 -19.37 5.43 3.77
C PRO A 96 -19.36 5.19 2.26
N GLN A 97 -18.27 5.58 1.62
CA GLN A 97 -18.09 5.48 0.17
C GLN A 97 -17.02 4.44 -0.19
N ALA A 98 -16.49 3.72 0.78
CA ALA A 98 -15.51 2.68 0.61
C ALA A 98 -15.84 1.47 1.46
N ASP A 99 -15.37 0.30 1.05
CA ASP A 99 -15.45 -0.95 1.78
C ASP A 99 -14.14 -1.26 2.49
N THR A 100 -13.02 -0.87 1.88
CA THR A 100 -11.68 -1.00 2.45
C THR A 100 -10.87 0.27 2.26
N ALA A 101 -9.89 0.48 3.13
CA ALA A 101 -8.99 1.62 3.04
C ALA A 101 -7.55 1.18 3.34
N TYR A 102 -6.64 1.55 2.46
CA TYR A 102 -5.22 1.30 2.55
C TYR A 102 -4.49 2.59 2.90
N TYR A 103 -3.39 2.49 3.63
CA TYR A 103 -2.58 3.62 4.05
C TYR A 103 -1.27 3.19 4.71
N PHE A 104 -0.34 4.12 4.85
CA PHE A 104 0.75 3.98 5.81
C PHE A 104 0.18 3.69 7.21
N ALA A 105 0.71 2.68 7.92
CA ALA A 105 0.08 2.14 9.13
C ALA A 105 -0.09 3.17 10.27
N ALA A 106 0.72 4.22 10.33
CA ALA A 106 0.50 5.31 11.29
C ALA A 106 -0.83 6.05 11.07
N SER A 107 -1.28 6.18 9.79
CA SER A 107 -2.61 6.73 9.48
C SER A 107 -3.74 5.78 9.86
N ALA A 108 -3.48 4.46 9.87
CA ALA A 108 -4.46 3.48 10.39
C ALA A 108 -4.77 3.70 11.87
N VAL A 109 -3.77 4.07 12.67
CA VAL A 109 -3.97 4.43 14.09
C VAL A 109 -4.94 5.61 14.22
N ASP A 110 -4.85 6.60 13.34
CA ASP A 110 -5.75 7.74 13.33
C ASP A 110 -7.16 7.37 12.85
N ALA A 111 -7.28 6.45 11.88
CA ALA A 111 -8.58 5.92 11.45
C ALA A 111 -9.31 5.20 12.60
N VAL A 112 -8.57 4.45 13.43
CA VAL A 112 -9.13 3.83 14.66
C VAL A 112 -9.59 4.87 15.64
N LYS A 113 -8.77 5.90 15.94
CA LYS A 113 -9.16 7.01 16.85
C LYS A 113 -10.43 7.74 16.38
N LYS A 114 -10.63 7.84 15.08
CA LYS A 114 -11.81 8.45 14.46
C LYS A 114 -13.01 7.51 14.36
N ASP A 115 -12.88 6.26 14.77
CA ASP A 115 -13.93 5.24 14.72
C ASP A 115 -14.57 5.07 13.31
N VAL A 116 -13.74 5.06 12.27
CA VAL A 116 -14.18 4.91 10.87
C VAL A 116 -13.86 3.55 10.28
N VAL A 117 -13.24 2.65 11.04
CA VAL A 117 -12.86 1.29 10.63
C VAL A 117 -13.45 0.24 11.56
N ALA A 118 -13.76 -0.93 11.02
CA ALA A 118 -14.39 -2.04 11.71
C ALA A 118 -13.38 -3.14 12.03
N PRO A 119 -13.58 -3.92 13.10
CA PRO A 119 -12.77 -5.09 13.40
C PRO A 119 -13.01 -6.17 12.34
N PHE A 120 -11.92 -6.71 11.81
CA PHE A 120 -11.93 -7.87 10.92
C PHE A 120 -10.56 -8.54 10.95
N LYS A 121 -10.54 -9.85 11.19
CA LYS A 121 -9.32 -10.66 11.19
C LYS A 121 -9.32 -11.54 9.93
N PRO A 122 -8.60 -11.17 8.87
CA PRO A 122 -8.51 -11.97 7.66
C PRO A 122 -7.68 -13.24 7.88
N VAL A 123 -7.66 -14.11 6.86
CA VAL A 123 -6.73 -15.24 6.83
C VAL A 123 -5.29 -14.78 7.13
N ASN A 124 -4.51 -15.60 7.83
CA ASN A 124 -3.13 -15.30 8.26
C ASN A 124 -2.96 -14.11 9.21
N PHE A 125 -4.05 -13.47 9.67
CA PHE A 125 -3.96 -12.37 10.65
C PHE A 125 -3.12 -12.73 11.87
N ASP A 126 -3.32 -13.92 12.43
CA ASP A 126 -2.62 -14.37 13.65
C ASP A 126 -1.15 -14.72 13.41
N LYS A 127 -0.73 -14.93 12.16
CA LYS A 127 0.68 -15.08 11.78
C LYS A 127 1.46 -13.77 11.78
N LEU A 128 0.76 -12.61 11.70
CA LEU A 128 1.44 -11.32 11.71
C LEU A 128 2.11 -11.06 13.06
N PRO A 129 3.33 -10.49 13.07
CA PRO A 129 3.92 -9.93 14.28
C PRO A 129 2.98 -8.94 14.98
N ALA A 130 3.00 -8.88 16.30
CA ALA A 130 2.12 -7.99 17.07
C ALA A 130 2.22 -6.51 16.67
N VAL A 131 3.40 -6.06 16.26
CA VAL A 131 3.64 -4.69 15.78
C VAL A 131 3.04 -4.39 14.41
N PHE A 132 2.56 -5.41 13.70
CA PHE A 132 1.97 -5.32 12.37
C PHE A 132 0.44 -5.43 12.37
N ARG A 133 -0.19 -5.44 13.54
CA ARG A 133 -1.65 -5.56 13.63
C ARG A 133 -2.20 -4.86 14.86
N GLU A 134 -3.41 -4.38 14.76
CA GLU A 134 -4.19 -3.94 15.91
C GLU A 134 -4.94 -5.15 16.47
N THR A 135 -5.05 -5.26 17.78
CA THR A 135 -5.51 -6.46 18.50
C THR A 135 -6.90 -6.93 18.07
N GLU A 136 -7.83 -5.99 17.82
CA GLU A 136 -9.18 -6.30 17.36
C GLU A 136 -9.28 -6.47 15.83
N GLY A 137 -8.16 -6.25 15.09
CA GLY A 137 -8.13 -6.34 13.64
C GLY A 137 -8.74 -5.12 12.94
N ARG A 138 -8.77 -3.96 13.58
CA ARG A 138 -9.23 -2.71 12.96
C ARG A 138 -8.25 -2.20 11.90
N TRP A 139 -7.01 -2.63 11.95
CA TRP A 139 -6.04 -2.54 10.87
C TRP A 139 -5.03 -3.70 10.97
N PHE A 140 -4.43 -4.04 9.85
CA PHE A 140 -3.33 -4.99 9.76
C PHE A 140 -2.42 -4.64 8.59
N THR A 141 -1.12 -4.84 8.78
CA THR A 141 -0.09 -4.62 7.75
C THR A 141 -0.17 -5.70 6.70
N ILE A 142 -0.19 -5.31 5.44
CA ILE A 142 -0.25 -6.23 4.30
C ILE A 142 1.08 -6.38 3.59
N HIS A 143 1.96 -5.41 3.72
CA HIS A 143 3.34 -5.42 3.21
C HIS A 143 4.18 -4.33 3.88
N THR A 144 5.49 -4.39 3.68
CA THR A 144 6.41 -3.31 4.05
C THR A 144 7.13 -2.76 2.83
N LEU A 145 7.43 -1.46 2.86
CA LEU A 145 8.19 -0.75 1.85
C LEU A 145 9.42 -0.11 2.49
N ASN A 146 10.59 -0.32 1.89
CA ASN A 146 11.85 0.14 2.45
C ASN A 146 12.29 1.44 1.79
N ILE A 147 12.68 2.45 2.57
CA ILE A 147 13.29 3.66 2.04
C ILE A 147 14.65 3.31 1.41
N ALA A 148 14.86 3.79 0.19
CA ALA A 148 16.08 3.61 -0.58
C ALA A 148 16.42 4.87 -1.38
N PHE A 149 17.66 4.97 -1.82
CA PHE A 149 18.06 5.90 -2.86
C PHE A 149 17.96 5.20 -4.21
N LEU A 150 17.11 5.71 -5.08
CA LEU A 150 16.92 5.24 -6.45
C LEU A 150 17.77 6.15 -7.34
N VAL A 151 18.87 5.63 -7.84
CA VAL A 151 19.91 6.43 -8.51
C VAL A 151 19.94 6.14 -10.00
N ASN A 152 19.74 7.16 -10.81
CA ASN A 152 19.96 7.08 -12.26
C ASN A 152 21.44 7.35 -12.56
N LYS A 153 22.21 6.28 -12.77
CA LYS A 153 23.67 6.32 -13.05
C LYS A 153 24.05 7.03 -14.35
N LYS A 154 23.09 7.29 -15.24
CA LYS A 154 23.35 8.12 -16.42
C LYS A 154 23.42 9.61 -16.12
N LEU A 155 22.81 10.03 -14.98
CA LEU A 155 22.71 11.43 -14.56
C LEU A 155 23.60 11.75 -13.37
N VAL A 156 24.08 10.75 -12.64
CA VAL A 156 24.89 10.90 -11.43
C VAL A 156 26.22 10.18 -11.63
N LYS A 157 27.32 10.90 -11.48
CA LYS A 157 28.66 10.36 -11.66
C LYS A 157 29.05 9.38 -10.55
N ASN A 158 28.75 9.74 -9.30
CA ASN A 158 29.04 8.93 -8.13
C ASN A 158 27.73 8.50 -7.48
N THR A 159 27.56 7.21 -7.25
CA THR A 159 26.38 6.68 -6.55
C THR A 159 26.50 6.96 -5.04
N PRO A 160 25.53 7.67 -4.42
CA PRO A 160 25.58 7.91 -2.97
C PRO A 160 25.36 6.59 -2.22
N THR A 161 26.13 6.34 -1.15
CA THR A 161 26.04 5.13 -0.32
C THR A 161 25.37 5.39 1.03
N GLY A 162 25.22 6.64 1.40
CA GLY A 162 24.63 7.05 2.66
C GLY A 162 24.10 8.49 2.62
N TRP A 163 23.40 8.86 3.68
CA TRP A 163 22.75 10.16 3.81
C TRP A 163 23.72 11.33 3.72
N GLY A 164 24.91 11.18 4.31
CA GLY A 164 25.94 12.22 4.26
C GLY A 164 26.45 12.54 2.86
N ASP A 165 26.43 11.57 1.95
CA ASP A 165 26.84 11.79 0.56
C ASP A 165 25.94 12.81 -0.15
N LEU A 166 24.64 12.76 0.08
CA LEU A 166 23.67 13.63 -0.57
C LEU A 166 23.84 15.12 -0.20
N LEU A 167 24.61 15.46 0.85
CA LEU A 167 24.95 16.84 1.19
C LEU A 167 26.11 17.41 0.38
N LYS A 168 26.85 16.57 -0.37
CA LYS A 168 27.99 17.02 -1.16
C LYS A 168 27.55 17.91 -2.32
N PRO A 169 28.40 18.89 -2.73
CA PRO A 169 28.08 19.83 -3.82
C PRO A 169 27.78 19.17 -5.17
N GLU A 170 28.30 17.97 -5.41
CA GLU A 170 28.07 17.19 -6.64
C GLU A 170 26.61 16.78 -6.83
N TYR A 171 25.80 16.77 -5.76
CA TYR A 171 24.36 16.47 -5.81
C TYR A 171 23.48 17.72 -5.92
N LYS A 172 24.05 18.86 -6.25
CA LYS A 172 23.27 20.10 -6.44
C LYS A 172 22.15 19.89 -7.45
N ASN A 173 20.90 20.23 -7.03
CA ASN A 173 19.68 20.10 -7.83
C ASN A 173 19.47 18.67 -8.44
N THR A 174 19.74 17.63 -7.65
CA THR A 174 19.61 16.23 -8.10
C THR A 174 18.67 15.39 -7.25
N VAL A 175 18.46 15.74 -5.99
CA VAL A 175 17.74 14.89 -5.02
C VAL A 175 16.26 15.21 -5.00
N VAL A 176 15.43 14.22 -5.29
CA VAL A 176 13.97 14.30 -5.18
C VAL A 176 13.50 13.49 -3.97
N TYR A 177 12.58 14.05 -3.20
CA TYR A 177 11.78 13.33 -2.22
C TYR A 177 10.39 13.99 -2.09
N LEU A 178 9.42 13.27 -1.53
CA LEU A 178 8.05 13.76 -1.40
C LEU A 178 7.80 14.44 -0.04
N ASP A 179 6.87 15.37 -0.02
CA ASP A 179 6.52 16.18 1.16
C ASP A 179 6.00 15.29 2.31
N PRO A 180 6.65 15.28 3.48
CA PRO A 180 6.25 14.48 4.63
C PRO A 180 4.90 14.86 5.24
N ARG A 181 4.40 16.06 4.93
CA ARG A 181 3.09 16.51 5.43
C ARG A 181 1.92 15.87 4.70
N THR A 182 2.13 15.46 3.43
CA THR A 182 1.06 15.03 2.53
C THR A 182 1.15 13.57 2.13
N THR A 183 2.36 12.98 2.12
CA THR A 183 2.58 11.61 1.63
C THR A 183 3.14 10.68 2.70
N GLY A 184 2.73 9.41 2.65
CA GLY A 184 3.27 8.38 3.55
C GLY A 184 4.76 8.18 3.36
N VAL A 185 5.25 8.11 2.11
CA VAL A 185 6.68 7.96 1.83
C VAL A 185 7.51 9.13 2.36
N GLY A 186 7.01 10.37 2.25
CA GLY A 186 7.67 11.54 2.81
C GLY A 186 7.76 11.47 4.34
N GLN A 187 6.69 11.03 5.00
CA GLN A 187 6.68 10.84 6.45
C GLN A 187 7.69 9.77 6.89
N VAL A 188 7.69 8.61 6.21
CA VAL A 188 8.67 7.53 6.50
C VAL A 188 10.09 7.97 6.25
N LEU A 189 10.33 8.76 5.20
CA LEU A 189 11.64 9.35 4.90
C LEU A 189 12.12 10.25 6.03
N ALA A 190 11.26 11.06 6.65
CA ALA A 190 11.63 11.89 7.78
C ALA A 190 12.13 11.03 8.97
N PHE A 191 11.48 9.91 9.25
CA PHE A 191 11.95 8.96 10.27
C PHE A 191 13.26 8.27 9.86
N ALA A 192 13.40 7.85 8.60
CA ALA A 192 14.65 7.26 8.12
C ALA A 192 15.82 8.23 8.24
N ALA A 193 15.61 9.49 7.87
CA ALA A 193 16.59 10.55 8.07
C ALA A 193 16.89 10.80 9.56
N ALA A 194 15.88 10.73 10.45
CA ALA A 194 16.08 10.86 11.88
C ALA A 194 17.00 9.74 12.43
N TYR A 195 16.67 8.49 12.15
CA TYR A 195 17.49 7.36 12.57
C TYR A 195 18.94 7.44 12.06
N ALA A 196 19.12 7.90 10.82
CA ALA A 196 20.45 8.03 10.21
C ALA A 196 21.28 9.18 10.81
N ASN A 197 20.65 10.17 11.43
CA ASN A 197 21.30 11.35 12.01
C ASN A 197 21.24 11.39 13.55
N GLY A 198 21.08 10.22 14.20
CA GLY A 198 21.14 10.08 15.66
C GLY A 198 19.81 10.36 16.39
N GLY A 199 18.73 10.56 15.65
CA GLY A 199 17.39 10.69 16.20
C GLY A 199 16.62 9.36 16.24
N SER A 200 15.32 9.45 16.38
CA SER A 200 14.41 8.30 16.46
C SER A 200 12.98 8.70 16.03
N VAL A 201 12.01 7.78 16.16
CA VAL A 201 10.60 8.10 16.00
C VAL A 201 10.08 9.07 17.07
N ASP A 202 10.68 9.08 18.27
CA ASP A 202 10.34 10.00 19.36
C ASP A 202 11.11 11.33 19.26
N ASP A 203 12.19 11.37 18.49
CA ASP A 203 12.99 12.58 18.22
C ASP A 203 13.27 12.69 16.72
N VAL A 204 12.36 13.31 16.00
CA VAL A 204 12.44 13.47 14.54
C VAL A 204 13.29 14.67 14.13
N LYS A 205 13.65 15.54 15.08
CA LYS A 205 14.33 16.80 14.77
C LYS A 205 15.65 16.62 14.01
N PRO A 206 16.56 15.68 14.37
CA PRO A 206 17.79 15.47 13.60
C PRO A 206 17.57 15.14 12.12
N GLY A 207 16.50 14.37 11.81
CA GLY A 207 16.12 14.08 10.44
C GLY A 207 15.59 15.29 9.69
N ILE A 208 14.75 16.10 10.33
CA ILE A 208 14.22 17.33 9.73
C ILE A 208 15.33 18.36 9.54
N ASP A 209 16.24 18.50 10.50
CA ASP A 209 17.42 19.38 10.37
C ASP A 209 18.30 18.95 9.18
N TYR A 210 18.47 17.63 8.98
CA TYR A 210 19.17 17.09 7.81
C TYR A 210 18.45 17.48 6.50
N LEU A 211 17.13 17.33 6.41
CA LEU A 211 16.36 17.75 5.23
C LEU A 211 16.48 19.26 4.98
N GLY A 212 16.45 20.07 6.03
CA GLY A 212 16.69 21.50 5.95
C GLY A 212 18.10 21.85 5.41
N LYS A 213 19.14 21.11 5.82
CA LYS A 213 20.51 21.25 5.26
C LYS A 213 20.56 20.87 3.79
N LEU A 214 19.83 19.82 3.37
CA LEU A 214 19.76 19.37 1.99
C LEU A 214 19.16 20.45 1.08
N HIS A 215 18.10 21.14 1.56
CA HIS A 215 17.52 22.30 0.88
C HIS A 215 18.46 23.50 0.87
N ALA A 216 19.08 23.84 1.98
CA ALA A 216 20.02 24.96 2.09
C ALA A 216 21.26 24.79 1.20
N ALA A 217 21.71 23.54 0.98
CA ALA A 217 22.78 23.24 0.04
C ALA A 217 22.37 23.38 -1.43
N GLY A 218 21.07 23.52 -1.72
CA GLY A 218 20.53 23.57 -3.08
C GLY A 218 20.54 22.21 -3.78
N ASN A 219 20.59 21.09 -3.03
CA ASN A 219 20.70 19.76 -3.58
C ASN A 219 19.33 19.18 -3.96
N VAL A 220 18.23 19.73 -3.44
CA VAL A 220 16.87 19.26 -3.73
C VAL A 220 16.41 19.77 -5.09
N LEU A 221 16.04 18.84 -5.95
CA LEU A 221 15.31 19.09 -7.19
C LEU A 221 13.80 19.07 -6.88
N ARG A 222 13.12 20.19 -7.08
CA ARG A 222 11.68 20.28 -6.85
C ARG A 222 10.93 19.58 -7.99
N VAL A 223 10.08 18.64 -7.65
CA VAL A 223 9.19 17.91 -8.57
C VAL A 223 7.76 18.06 -8.09
N GLU A 224 6.86 18.37 -9.00
CA GLU A 224 5.42 18.42 -8.71
C GLU A 224 4.78 17.04 -8.77
N GLY A 225 3.73 16.84 -7.96
CA GLY A 225 2.94 15.61 -7.87
C GLY A 225 3.39 14.68 -6.76
N THR A 226 2.64 13.58 -6.61
CA THR A 226 2.81 12.57 -5.55
C THR A 226 3.45 11.28 -6.05
N THR A 227 3.63 11.14 -7.38
CA THR A 227 4.17 9.95 -8.03
C THR A 227 5.29 10.30 -9.00
N PRO A 228 6.54 10.47 -8.54
CA PRO A 228 7.67 10.86 -9.40
C PRO A 228 8.13 9.72 -10.34
N TYR A 229 7.57 8.52 -10.23
CA TYR A 229 8.02 7.33 -10.95
C TYR A 229 8.14 7.52 -12.47
N ALA A 230 7.13 8.08 -13.13
CA ALA A 230 7.16 8.32 -14.57
C ALA A 230 8.29 9.28 -15.00
N LYS A 231 8.58 10.30 -14.17
CA LYS A 231 9.69 11.24 -14.39
C LYS A 231 11.05 10.54 -14.18
N PHE A 232 11.13 9.65 -13.20
CA PHE A 232 12.32 8.84 -12.97
C PHE A 232 12.62 7.93 -14.18
N LEU A 233 11.61 7.24 -14.72
CA LEU A 233 11.75 6.40 -15.93
C LEU A 233 12.19 7.21 -17.16
N LYS A 234 11.72 8.44 -17.30
CA LYS A 234 12.13 9.35 -18.39
C LYS A 234 13.53 9.92 -18.23
N GLY A 235 14.19 9.67 -17.10
CA GLY A 235 15.51 10.22 -16.79
C GLY A 235 15.48 11.71 -16.40
N GLU A 236 14.38 12.19 -15.87
CA GLU A 236 14.26 13.58 -15.36
C GLU A 236 14.70 13.70 -13.90
N ILE A 237 14.84 12.60 -13.18
CA ILE A 237 15.22 12.55 -11.76
C ILE A 237 16.54 11.81 -11.59
N PRO A 238 17.62 12.48 -11.16
CA PRO A 238 18.92 11.84 -10.92
C PRO A 238 18.95 10.93 -9.71
N VAL A 239 18.43 11.37 -8.55
CA VAL A 239 18.35 10.64 -7.30
C VAL A 239 16.97 10.82 -6.71
N TRP A 240 16.25 9.74 -6.52
CA TRP A 240 14.96 9.76 -5.84
C TRP A 240 15.07 9.00 -4.51
N ILE A 241 14.81 9.68 -3.40
CA ILE A 241 14.64 9.02 -2.11
C ILE A 241 13.18 8.54 -2.04
N GLY A 242 12.98 7.27 -2.32
CA GLY A 242 11.68 6.63 -2.47
C GLY A 242 11.70 5.22 -1.89
N TYR A 243 10.85 4.37 -2.42
CA TYR A 243 10.81 2.99 -1.97
C TYR A 243 11.63 2.06 -2.87
N GLU A 244 12.31 1.10 -2.23
CA GLU A 244 13.15 0.07 -2.85
C GLU A 244 12.46 -0.61 -4.04
N ASN A 245 11.19 -1.01 -3.88
CA ASN A 245 10.43 -1.70 -4.92
C ASN A 245 10.27 -0.89 -6.21
N ASP A 246 10.14 0.44 -6.13
CA ASP A 246 10.04 1.29 -7.30
C ASP A 246 11.34 1.29 -8.12
N GLY A 247 12.48 1.35 -7.43
CA GLY A 247 13.78 1.25 -8.08
C GLY A 247 14.04 -0.13 -8.70
N LEU A 248 13.67 -1.20 -7.98
CA LEU A 248 13.79 -2.57 -8.49
C LEU A 248 12.87 -2.81 -9.68
N LYS A 249 11.64 -2.28 -9.65
CA LYS A 249 10.72 -2.32 -10.78
C LYS A 249 11.30 -1.57 -11.99
N ALA A 250 11.81 -0.36 -11.80
CA ALA A 250 12.46 0.42 -12.87
C ALA A 250 13.64 -0.35 -13.49
N LYS A 251 14.48 -0.98 -12.65
CA LYS A 251 15.65 -1.75 -13.07
C LYS A 251 15.29 -3.03 -13.80
N HIS A 252 14.38 -3.84 -13.26
CA HIS A 252 14.17 -5.21 -13.69
C HIS A 252 12.92 -5.44 -14.54
N VAL A 253 11.96 -4.50 -14.55
CA VAL A 253 10.68 -4.64 -15.24
C VAL A 253 10.49 -3.56 -16.30
N ASP A 254 10.73 -2.30 -15.98
CA ASP A 254 10.40 -1.17 -16.86
C ASP A 254 11.57 -0.69 -17.71
N GLY A 255 12.60 -1.54 -17.87
CA GLY A 255 13.61 -1.44 -18.92
C GLY A 255 14.79 -0.48 -18.66
N MET A 256 14.91 0.11 -17.46
CA MET A 256 16.07 0.95 -17.16
C MET A 256 17.37 0.15 -16.95
N GLY A 257 17.28 -1.13 -16.58
CA GLY A 257 18.42 -2.04 -16.45
C GLY A 257 19.53 -1.51 -15.54
N ASP A 258 20.76 -1.65 -15.98
CA ASP A 258 21.95 -1.22 -15.24
C ASP A 258 22.10 0.30 -15.08
N ALA A 259 21.23 1.09 -15.73
CA ALA A 259 21.19 2.53 -15.49
C ALA A 259 20.66 2.88 -14.09
N VAL A 260 19.95 1.95 -13.43
CA VAL A 260 19.42 2.17 -12.07
C VAL A 260 20.26 1.42 -11.05
N GLU A 261 20.64 2.13 -9.98
CA GLU A 261 21.13 1.54 -8.75
C GLU A 261 20.14 1.80 -7.62
N VAL A 262 19.85 0.75 -6.84
CA VAL A 262 18.98 0.83 -5.65
C VAL A 262 19.85 0.67 -4.42
N VAL A 263 19.97 1.72 -3.64
CA VAL A 263 20.86 1.78 -2.48
C VAL A 263 20.04 1.90 -1.20
N ILE A 264 20.14 0.91 -0.31
CA ILE A 264 19.67 1.07 1.06
C ILE A 264 20.78 1.81 1.82
N PRO A 265 20.52 3.02 2.36
CA PRO A 265 21.57 3.83 3.01
C PRO A 265 22.26 3.09 4.15
N LYS A 266 23.59 3.19 4.20
CA LYS A 266 24.45 2.42 5.14
C LYS A 266 24.25 2.75 6.60
N GLU A 267 23.89 4.00 6.94
CA GLU A 267 23.71 4.45 8.31
C GLU A 267 22.42 3.87 8.93
N ALA A 268 21.31 4.08 8.25
CA ALA A 268 20.01 3.54 8.61
C ALA A 268 18.98 3.75 7.47
N SER A 269 17.98 2.92 7.45
CA SER A 269 16.74 3.11 6.70
C SER A 269 15.56 2.53 7.48
N VAL A 270 14.34 2.71 6.98
CA VAL A 270 13.11 2.28 7.63
C VAL A 270 12.35 1.34 6.73
N ALA A 271 11.89 0.23 7.30
CA ALA A 271 10.85 -0.61 6.73
C ALA A 271 9.48 -0.05 7.15
N ALA A 272 8.80 0.59 6.22
CA ALA A 272 7.49 1.19 6.44
C ALA A 272 6.38 0.15 6.35
N PRO A 273 5.63 -0.12 7.43
CA PRO A 273 4.46 -0.97 7.35
C PRO A 273 3.32 -0.22 6.69
N TYR A 274 2.69 -0.84 5.69
CA TYR A 274 1.46 -0.37 5.08
C TYR A 274 0.30 -1.27 5.46
N ALA A 275 -0.76 -0.66 5.95
CA ALA A 275 -1.92 -1.34 6.50
C ALA A 275 -3.15 -1.17 5.63
N ILE A 276 -4.08 -2.07 5.82
CA ILE A 276 -5.43 -1.97 5.25
C ILE A 276 -6.46 -2.22 6.36
N SER A 277 -7.64 -1.68 6.21
CA SER A 277 -8.76 -1.83 7.14
C SER A 277 -10.05 -2.14 6.39
N LEU A 278 -10.96 -2.82 7.07
CA LEU A 278 -12.38 -2.84 6.70
C LEU A 278 -13.02 -1.52 7.15
N VAL A 279 -13.72 -0.83 6.26
CA VAL A 279 -14.40 0.43 6.59
C VAL A 279 -15.68 0.15 7.38
N LYS A 280 -15.88 0.90 8.46
CA LYS A 280 -17.07 0.77 9.31
C LYS A 280 -18.33 1.23 8.55
N GLY A 281 -19.28 0.30 8.37
CA GLY A 281 -20.51 0.57 7.64
C GLY A 281 -20.32 0.72 6.13
N GLY A 282 -19.24 0.20 5.56
CA GLY A 282 -19.03 0.15 4.11
C GLY A 282 -20.21 -0.49 3.38
N PRO A 283 -20.53 -0.04 2.15
CA PRO A 283 -21.73 -0.48 1.44
C PRO A 283 -21.69 -1.97 1.05
N ASN A 284 -20.50 -2.56 0.85
CA ASN A 284 -20.30 -3.91 0.37
C ASN A 284 -19.39 -4.72 1.32
N PRO A 285 -19.87 -5.03 2.55
CA PRO A 285 -19.00 -5.58 3.60
C PRO A 285 -18.46 -6.98 3.29
N ASN A 286 -19.18 -7.82 2.54
CA ASN A 286 -18.69 -9.15 2.18
C ASN A 286 -17.65 -9.09 1.06
N SER A 287 -17.84 -8.23 0.07
CA SER A 287 -16.84 -7.92 -0.97
C SER A 287 -15.58 -7.32 -0.36
N GLY A 288 -15.72 -6.41 0.61
CA GLY A 288 -14.60 -5.90 1.39
C GLY A 288 -13.81 -6.99 2.11
N LYS A 289 -14.49 -7.88 2.83
CA LYS A 289 -13.86 -9.03 3.51
C LYS A 289 -13.22 -10.01 2.53
N LEU A 290 -13.86 -10.26 1.38
CA LEU A 290 -13.31 -11.11 0.32
C LEU A 290 -11.99 -10.54 -0.20
N TRP A 291 -11.96 -9.23 -0.50
CA TRP A 291 -10.77 -8.52 -0.94
C TRP A 291 -9.64 -8.58 0.10
N LEU A 292 -9.95 -8.32 1.38
CA LEU A 292 -8.98 -8.38 2.47
C LEU A 292 -8.40 -9.79 2.68
N ASN A 293 -9.23 -10.83 2.59
CA ASN A 293 -8.76 -12.21 2.67
C ASN A 293 -7.89 -12.60 1.46
N PHE A 294 -8.27 -12.16 0.24
CA PHE A 294 -7.45 -12.40 -0.94
C PHE A 294 -6.05 -11.78 -0.79
N ILE A 295 -5.98 -10.52 -0.37
CA ILE A 295 -4.70 -9.82 -0.11
C ILE A 295 -3.84 -10.57 0.91
N MET A 296 -4.45 -11.07 1.98
CA MET A 296 -3.76 -11.72 3.09
C MET A 296 -3.54 -13.21 2.88
N SER A 297 -4.07 -13.81 1.81
CA SER A 297 -3.77 -15.18 1.42
C SER A 297 -2.32 -15.33 0.97
N GLU A 298 -1.79 -16.54 0.97
CA GLU A 298 -0.44 -16.81 0.46
C GLU A 298 -0.30 -16.38 -1.01
N ALA A 299 -1.36 -16.57 -1.82
CA ALA A 299 -1.41 -16.12 -3.21
C ALA A 299 -1.31 -14.59 -3.33
N GLY A 300 -2.10 -13.84 -2.57
CA GLY A 300 -2.05 -12.37 -2.56
C GLY A 300 -0.70 -11.83 -2.09
N GLN A 301 -0.15 -12.42 -1.03
CA GLN A 301 1.16 -12.04 -0.51
C GLN A 301 2.30 -12.36 -1.50
N ALA A 302 2.20 -13.46 -2.24
CA ALA A 302 3.16 -13.78 -3.30
C ALA A 302 3.12 -12.76 -4.46
N LEU A 303 1.95 -12.20 -4.78
CA LEU A 303 1.84 -11.14 -5.79
C LEU A 303 2.56 -9.86 -5.38
N PHE A 304 2.53 -9.48 -4.09
CA PHE A 304 3.37 -8.37 -3.60
C PHE A 304 4.85 -8.67 -3.83
N ALA A 305 5.30 -9.87 -3.47
CA ALA A 305 6.69 -10.27 -3.65
C ALA A 305 7.14 -10.22 -5.11
N GLN A 306 6.32 -10.62 -6.07
CA GLN A 306 6.60 -10.53 -7.50
C GLN A 306 6.85 -9.09 -7.97
N GLY A 307 6.28 -8.11 -7.29
CA GLY A 307 6.53 -6.68 -7.51
C GLY A 307 7.65 -6.09 -6.65
N PHE A 308 8.50 -6.92 -6.06
CA PHE A 308 9.58 -6.52 -5.13
C PHE A 308 9.08 -5.84 -3.84
N VAL A 309 7.81 -5.98 -3.52
CA VAL A 309 7.21 -5.50 -2.28
C VAL A 309 7.32 -6.59 -1.23
N ARG A 310 7.79 -6.26 -0.03
CA ARG A 310 8.05 -7.25 1.01
C ARG A 310 6.76 -7.67 1.70
N PRO A 311 6.33 -8.96 1.59
CA PRO A 311 5.13 -9.46 2.26
C PRO A 311 5.18 -9.25 3.78
N SER A 312 4.03 -9.02 4.41
CA SER A 312 3.94 -8.92 5.87
C SER A 312 3.72 -10.26 6.56
N VAL A 313 3.14 -11.23 5.87
CA VAL A 313 2.89 -12.57 6.40
C VAL A 313 4.19 -13.36 6.42
N PRO A 314 4.65 -13.85 7.58
CA PRO A 314 5.87 -14.66 7.67
C PRO A 314 5.75 -15.97 6.88
N GLY A 315 6.87 -16.45 6.34
CA GLY A 315 6.95 -17.73 5.64
C GLY A 315 6.51 -17.70 4.17
N ILE A 316 6.17 -16.54 3.63
CA ILE A 316 5.93 -16.40 2.19
C ILE A 316 7.25 -16.61 1.45
N VAL A 317 7.28 -17.62 0.60
CA VAL A 317 8.46 -17.97 -0.20
C VAL A 317 8.56 -17.02 -1.38
N LEU A 318 9.63 -16.24 -1.42
CA LEU A 318 9.98 -15.45 -2.62
C LEU A 318 10.47 -16.40 -3.71
N GLY A 319 10.02 -16.23 -4.94
CA GLY A 319 10.64 -16.91 -6.07
C GLY A 319 12.15 -16.62 -6.12
N ALA A 320 12.96 -17.61 -6.46
CA ALA A 320 14.42 -17.49 -6.43
C ALA A 320 14.95 -16.32 -7.27
N ASP A 321 14.30 -16.04 -8.40
CA ASP A 321 14.61 -14.93 -9.29
C ASP A 321 14.29 -13.56 -8.66
N VAL A 322 13.23 -13.45 -7.87
CA VAL A 322 12.87 -12.24 -7.12
C VAL A 322 13.85 -12.04 -5.96
N ALA A 323 14.09 -13.10 -5.18
CA ALA A 323 15.01 -13.05 -4.04
C ALA A 323 16.43 -12.63 -4.45
N ALA A 324 16.93 -13.12 -5.60
CA ALA A 324 18.24 -12.75 -6.12
C ALA A 324 18.35 -11.27 -6.53
N LYS A 325 17.24 -10.61 -6.83
CA LYS A 325 17.19 -9.20 -7.24
C LYS A 325 16.99 -8.23 -6.09
N MET A 326 16.53 -8.72 -4.93
CA MET A 326 16.28 -7.88 -3.75
C MET A 326 17.54 -7.79 -2.88
N PRO A 327 18.08 -6.59 -2.63
CA PRO A 327 19.27 -6.44 -1.81
C PRO A 327 19.01 -6.85 -0.35
N ALA A 328 20.06 -7.37 0.31
CA ALA A 328 20.04 -7.52 1.75
C ALA A 328 20.02 -6.13 2.42
N ALA A 329 19.22 -5.98 3.46
CA ALA A 329 19.00 -4.69 4.11
C ALA A 329 19.10 -4.80 5.64
N PRO A 330 20.29 -5.16 6.21
CA PRO A 330 20.44 -5.36 7.64
C PRO A 330 20.33 -4.07 8.46
N GLN A 331 20.48 -2.91 7.83
CA GLN A 331 20.36 -1.58 8.43
C GLN A 331 18.92 -1.06 8.55
N LEU A 332 17.94 -1.83 8.11
CA LEU A 332 16.53 -1.44 8.25
C LEU A 332 16.11 -1.41 9.72
N ARG A 333 15.42 -0.34 10.09
CA ARG A 333 14.84 -0.17 11.42
C ARG A 333 13.34 -0.41 11.34
N PRO A 334 12.75 -1.20 12.24
CA PRO A 334 11.31 -1.30 12.37
C PRO A 334 10.75 0.04 12.85
N LEU A 335 9.59 0.41 12.36
CA LEU A 335 8.91 1.64 12.75
C LEU A 335 7.75 1.32 13.70
N ASP A 336 7.76 1.92 14.89
CA ASP A 336 6.62 1.92 15.80
C ASP A 336 5.55 2.86 15.25
N VAL A 337 4.46 2.28 14.74
CA VAL A 337 3.40 3.03 14.04
C VAL A 337 2.58 3.91 14.96
N VAL A 338 2.46 3.55 16.25
CA VAL A 338 1.73 4.35 17.24
C VAL A 338 2.52 5.63 17.54
N LYS A 339 3.82 5.49 17.76
CA LYS A 339 4.74 6.63 17.96
C LYS A 339 4.83 7.48 16.68
N ALA A 340 4.90 6.86 15.49
CA ALA A 340 4.92 7.58 14.22
C ALA A 340 3.63 8.40 14.00
N SER A 341 2.45 7.86 14.36
CA SER A 341 1.19 8.62 14.36
C SER A 341 1.24 9.80 15.32
N ALA A 342 1.76 9.60 16.54
CA ALA A 342 1.88 10.68 17.52
C ALA A 342 2.86 11.78 17.07
N ALA A 343 3.95 11.41 16.39
CA ALA A 343 4.98 12.34 15.92
C ALA A 343 4.56 13.15 14.68
N LYS A 344 3.46 12.81 14.00
CA LYS A 344 3.04 13.43 12.72
C LYS A 344 2.97 14.96 12.79
N ALA A 345 2.31 15.51 13.81
CA ALA A 345 2.15 16.94 13.94
C ALA A 345 3.50 17.67 14.14
N GLU A 346 4.44 17.07 14.85
CA GLU A 346 5.78 17.62 15.05
C GLU A 346 6.61 17.54 13.77
N VAL A 347 6.54 16.43 13.03
CA VAL A 347 7.16 16.33 11.68
C VAL A 347 6.67 17.45 10.78
N ASP A 348 5.35 17.67 10.71
CA ASP A 348 4.74 18.71 9.86
C ASP A 348 5.23 20.11 10.23
N LYS A 349 5.22 20.44 11.52
CA LYS A 349 5.63 21.72 12.07
C LYS A 349 7.12 21.99 11.82
N LEU A 350 7.98 21.05 12.18
CA LEU A 350 9.43 21.18 12.05
C LEU A 350 9.84 21.27 10.58
N TRP A 351 9.25 20.43 9.72
CA TRP A 351 9.56 20.45 8.29
C TRP A 351 9.15 21.79 7.65
N ALA A 352 7.94 22.29 7.95
CA ALA A 352 7.48 23.59 7.45
C ALA A 352 8.43 24.71 7.86
N ALA A 353 8.87 24.72 9.11
CA ALA A 353 9.82 25.73 9.61
C ALA A 353 11.22 25.60 8.98
N SER A 354 11.70 24.39 8.71
CA SER A 354 13.05 24.16 8.19
C SER A 354 13.18 24.30 6.67
N VAL A 355 12.09 24.08 5.92
CA VAL A 355 12.12 23.97 4.45
C VAL A 355 11.34 25.07 3.75
N LEU A 356 10.16 25.48 4.26
CA LEU A 356 9.31 26.46 3.59
C LEU A 356 9.67 27.91 3.91
N THR A 357 10.34 28.16 5.02
CA THR A 357 10.72 29.50 5.46
C THR A 357 12.08 29.96 4.93
N LYS A 358 12.72 29.15 4.11
CA LYS A 358 13.97 29.44 3.42
C LYS A 358 13.71 29.43 1.91
#